data_fbeea9f14dec4d560fef67cf7d84861e
#
_entry.id   fbeea9f14dec4d560fef67cf7d84861e
#
_cell.length_a   1.000
_cell.length_b   1.000
_cell.length_c   1.000
_cell.angle_alpha   90.00
_cell.angle_beta   90.00
_cell.angle_gamma   90.00
#
_symmetry.space_group_name_H-M   'P 1'
#
loop_
_entity.id
_entity.type
_entity.pdbx_description
1 polymer ?
#
loop_
_entity_poly.entity_id
_entity_poly.type
_entity_poly.pdbx_seq_one_letter_code
_entity_poly.pdbx_strand_id
1 'polypeptide(L)'
;METEPAVSQLPLTGERTVPGIAEENYWFRRHEAAYLALRSYCVDAFVLETGCGEGYGADLLAQDAVGVLGLDYDALTLRHVARTYPRVSPARANLAALPVRTSMVDVVVNFQVIEHLWDQEGFLRECLRVLRPGSRLLVTTPNRITFSPGRDTPLNPFHTRELAPTELATLLRDTGFEVEYLAGLRHGPRLCALDTEFGGSLIDAQVAVALSGAPWPAELRDAVTSVTAADFTITTRDLESSLDIVAVAVSP
;
A
#
# COMPACT_ATOMS: atom_id res chain seq x y z
N MET A 1 35.90 -4.15 -21.05
CA MET A 1 35.18 -4.04 -19.72
C MET A 1 34.07 -3.02 -19.98
N GLU A 2 32.93 -3.53 -20.39
CA GLU A 2 31.74 -2.68 -20.51
C GLU A 2 31.26 -2.35 -19.11
N THR A 3 31.21 -1.06 -18.79
CA THR A 3 30.63 -0.55 -17.56
C THR A 3 29.16 -0.92 -17.58
N GLU A 4 28.70 -1.78 -16.65
CA GLU A 4 27.28 -1.99 -16.40
C GLU A 4 26.58 -0.63 -16.24
N PRO A 5 25.47 -0.40 -16.95
CA PRO A 5 24.72 0.82 -16.77
C PRO A 5 24.24 0.88 -15.32
N ALA A 6 24.42 2.04 -14.68
CA ALA A 6 23.90 2.34 -13.36
C ALA A 6 22.44 1.83 -13.26
N VAL A 7 22.12 1.17 -12.14
CA VAL A 7 20.76 0.72 -11.83
C VAL A 7 19.84 1.94 -12.03
N SER A 8 19.09 1.94 -13.12
CA SER A 8 18.14 3.03 -13.38
C SER A 8 17.05 2.93 -12.32
N GLN A 9 16.98 3.93 -11.44
CA GLN A 9 15.87 4.07 -10.52
C GLN A 9 14.56 4.03 -11.31
N LEU A 10 13.55 3.35 -10.76
CA LEU A 10 12.22 3.38 -11.36
C LEU A 10 11.73 4.83 -11.42
N PRO A 11 11.09 5.25 -12.53
CA PRO A 11 10.55 6.59 -12.63
C PRO A 11 9.45 6.80 -11.59
N LEU A 12 9.46 7.96 -10.94
CA LEU A 12 8.36 8.41 -10.08
C LEU A 12 7.15 8.72 -10.96
N THR A 13 6.09 7.97 -10.81
CA THR A 13 4.86 8.12 -11.59
C THR A 13 3.73 8.76 -10.77
N GLY A 14 3.89 8.86 -9.45
CA GLY A 14 2.81 9.23 -8.52
C GLY A 14 1.86 8.07 -8.20
N GLU A 15 2.09 6.89 -8.80
CA GLU A 15 1.32 5.67 -8.53
C GLU A 15 2.00 4.75 -7.52
N ARG A 16 3.29 4.96 -7.26
CA ARG A 16 4.09 4.11 -6.38
C ARG A 16 5.11 4.91 -5.61
N THR A 17 5.47 4.45 -4.44
CA THR A 17 6.58 5.00 -3.65
C THR A 17 7.87 4.24 -3.93
N VAL A 18 8.99 4.96 -3.90
CA VAL A 18 10.32 4.39 -4.13
C VAL A 18 11.21 4.71 -2.92
N PRO A 19 11.80 3.69 -2.28
CA PRO A 19 12.70 3.91 -1.14
C PRO A 19 13.93 4.75 -1.53
N GLY A 20 14.44 5.54 -0.59
CA GLY A 20 15.69 6.29 -0.76
C GLY A 20 15.55 7.66 -1.44
N ILE A 21 14.35 8.08 -1.80
CA ILE A 21 14.06 9.42 -2.29
C ILE A 21 13.61 10.27 -1.10
N ALA A 22 14.37 11.34 -0.80
CA ALA A 22 14.16 12.15 0.40
C ALA A 22 12.75 12.76 0.46
N GLU A 23 12.29 13.31 -0.66
CA GLU A 23 11.00 13.98 -0.79
C GLU A 23 9.81 12.98 -0.76
N GLU A 24 10.06 11.71 -1.05
CA GLU A 24 9.07 10.62 -1.02
C GLU A 24 9.07 9.86 0.32
N ASN A 25 10.00 10.16 1.24
CA ASN A 25 10.20 9.35 2.43
C ASN A 25 8.95 9.26 3.31
N TYR A 26 8.17 10.33 3.46
CA TYR A 26 6.92 10.29 4.23
C TYR A 26 5.95 9.23 3.68
N TRP A 27 5.72 9.21 2.36
CA TRP A 27 4.80 8.28 1.70
C TRP A 27 5.29 6.84 1.80
N PHE A 28 6.60 6.65 1.57
CA PHE A 28 7.23 5.34 1.75
C PHE A 28 7.05 4.81 3.18
N ARG A 29 7.34 5.63 4.22
CA ARG A 29 7.22 5.23 5.62
C ARG A 29 5.79 4.99 6.06
N ARG A 30 4.83 5.72 5.50
CA ARG A 30 3.40 5.49 5.70
C ARG A 30 2.98 4.10 5.21
N HIS A 31 3.41 3.71 4.02
CA HIS A 31 3.16 2.36 3.50
C HIS A 31 3.92 1.30 4.29
N GLU A 32 5.20 1.51 4.56
CA GLU A 32 6.03 0.58 5.35
C GLU A 32 5.42 0.28 6.72
N ALA A 33 4.79 1.25 7.37
CA ALA A 33 4.12 1.06 8.66
C ALA A 33 3.02 -0.01 8.60
N ALA A 34 2.25 -0.04 7.51
CA ALA A 34 1.22 -1.05 7.30
C ALA A 34 1.83 -2.46 7.08
N TYR A 35 2.90 -2.56 6.27
CA TYR A 35 3.62 -3.82 6.09
C TYR A 35 4.16 -4.37 7.42
N LEU A 36 4.84 -3.52 8.21
CA LEU A 36 5.40 -3.91 9.51
C LEU A 36 4.33 -4.37 10.49
N ALA A 37 3.18 -3.70 10.50
CA ALA A 37 2.08 -4.04 11.42
C ALA A 37 1.40 -5.36 11.05
N LEU A 38 1.31 -5.70 9.76
CA LEU A 38 0.58 -6.87 9.28
C LEU A 38 1.47 -8.06 8.91
N ARG A 39 2.81 -7.90 8.90
CA ARG A 39 3.74 -8.97 8.49
C ARG A 39 3.59 -10.26 9.28
N SER A 40 3.15 -10.21 10.53
CA SER A 40 2.94 -11.40 11.36
C SER A 40 1.92 -12.38 10.79
N TYR A 41 0.97 -11.91 9.96
CA TYR A 41 0.03 -12.77 9.24
C TYR A 41 0.68 -13.56 8.11
N CYS A 42 1.88 -13.15 7.68
CA CYS A 42 2.60 -13.74 6.55
C CYS A 42 3.68 -14.76 7.00
N VAL A 43 3.89 -14.93 8.31
CA VAL A 43 4.87 -15.91 8.85
C VAL A 43 4.48 -17.32 8.43
N ASP A 44 5.45 -18.07 7.90
CA ASP A 44 5.29 -19.45 7.42
C ASP A 44 4.17 -19.64 6.35
N ALA A 45 3.77 -18.56 5.66
CA ALA A 45 2.70 -18.54 4.67
C ALA A 45 3.20 -18.45 3.21
N PHE A 46 2.44 -19.00 2.27
CA PHE A 46 2.54 -18.63 0.86
C PHE A 46 1.73 -17.35 0.61
N VAL A 47 2.43 -16.28 0.29
CA VAL A 47 1.88 -14.93 0.14
C VAL A 47 1.75 -14.58 -1.35
N LEU A 48 0.60 -14.03 -1.73
CA LEU A 48 0.35 -13.38 -3.00
C LEU A 48 0.20 -11.88 -2.77
N GLU A 49 1.16 -11.09 -3.22
CA GLU A 49 1.05 -9.64 -3.23
C GLU A 49 0.54 -9.15 -4.57
N THR A 50 -0.61 -8.50 -4.55
CA THR A 50 -1.32 -8.01 -5.74
C THR A 50 -1.07 -6.51 -5.90
N GLY A 51 -0.28 -6.16 -6.92
CA GLY A 51 0.24 -4.81 -7.12
C GLY A 51 1.50 -4.56 -6.29
N CYS A 52 2.55 -5.39 -6.48
CA CYS A 52 3.76 -5.32 -5.64
C CYS A 52 4.61 -4.06 -5.87
N GLY A 53 4.32 -3.29 -6.91
CA GLY A 53 5.02 -2.04 -7.23
C GLY A 53 6.53 -2.19 -7.25
N GLU A 54 7.25 -1.31 -6.55
CA GLU A 54 8.70 -1.30 -6.47
C GLU A 54 9.29 -2.61 -5.86
N GLY A 55 8.51 -3.30 -5.01
CA GLY A 55 8.86 -4.62 -4.46
C GLY A 55 9.40 -4.63 -3.04
N TYR A 56 9.65 -3.47 -2.42
CA TYR A 56 10.17 -3.40 -1.05
C TYR A 56 9.24 -4.07 -0.04
N GLY A 57 7.92 -3.94 -0.23
CA GLY A 57 6.91 -4.57 0.62
C GLY A 57 6.94 -6.08 0.51
N ALA A 58 6.92 -6.59 -0.73
CA ALA A 58 7.06 -8.03 -1.01
C ALA A 58 8.32 -8.61 -0.37
N ASP A 59 9.46 -7.93 -0.48
CA ASP A 59 10.72 -8.37 0.10
C ASP A 59 10.71 -8.36 1.63
N LEU A 60 10.03 -7.37 2.23
CA LEU A 60 9.85 -7.32 3.68
C LEU A 60 9.02 -8.52 4.17
N LEU A 61 7.93 -8.86 3.48
CA LEU A 61 7.12 -10.04 3.81
C LEU A 61 7.89 -11.35 3.58
N ALA A 62 8.72 -11.41 2.54
CA ALA A 62 9.51 -12.60 2.19
C ALA A 62 10.61 -12.94 3.20
N GLN A 63 10.84 -12.10 4.22
CA GLN A 63 11.76 -12.43 5.30
C GLN A 63 11.23 -13.55 6.21
N ASP A 64 9.90 -13.65 6.36
CA ASP A 64 9.24 -14.59 7.27
C ASP A 64 8.32 -15.56 6.54
N ALA A 65 7.93 -15.26 5.29
CA ALA A 65 7.05 -16.10 4.48
C ALA A 65 7.80 -17.33 3.91
N VAL A 66 7.06 -18.41 3.63
CA VAL A 66 7.57 -19.56 2.87
C VAL A 66 7.91 -19.17 1.44
N GLY A 67 7.14 -18.24 0.87
CA GLY A 67 7.39 -17.68 -0.45
C GLY A 67 6.43 -16.53 -0.74
N VAL A 68 6.89 -15.57 -1.55
CA VAL A 68 6.09 -14.42 -1.98
C VAL A 68 6.05 -14.37 -3.50
N LEU A 69 4.84 -14.42 -4.06
CA LEU A 69 4.57 -14.13 -5.46
C LEU A 69 4.09 -12.69 -5.56
N GLY A 70 4.89 -11.81 -6.17
CA GLY A 70 4.54 -10.40 -6.40
C GLY A 70 3.96 -10.22 -7.79
N LEU A 71 2.73 -9.73 -7.88
CA LEU A 71 2.06 -9.42 -9.15
C LEU A 71 2.08 -7.93 -9.42
N ASP A 72 2.37 -7.55 -10.66
CA ASP A 72 2.19 -6.20 -11.16
C ASP A 72 1.87 -6.24 -12.67
N TYR A 73 1.28 -5.18 -13.21
CA TYR A 73 1.03 -5.10 -14.66
C TYR A 73 2.23 -4.51 -15.42
N ASP A 74 3.09 -3.73 -14.73
CA ASP A 74 4.22 -3.05 -15.33
C ASP A 74 5.45 -3.95 -15.44
N ALA A 75 5.83 -4.25 -16.68
CA ALA A 75 6.98 -5.11 -16.94
C ALA A 75 8.35 -4.49 -16.55
N LEU A 76 8.46 -3.15 -16.48
CA LEU A 76 9.69 -2.47 -16.02
C LEU A 76 9.85 -2.68 -14.52
N THR A 77 8.79 -2.46 -13.78
CA THR A 77 8.71 -2.70 -12.34
C THR A 77 9.10 -4.14 -11.99
N LEU A 78 8.52 -5.13 -12.67
CA LEU A 78 8.83 -6.54 -12.39
C LEU A 78 10.30 -6.92 -12.71
N ARG A 79 10.90 -6.31 -13.73
CA ARG A 79 12.34 -6.49 -13.98
C ARG A 79 13.21 -5.89 -12.88
N HIS A 80 12.79 -4.75 -12.32
CA HIS A 80 13.43 -4.15 -11.15
C HIS A 80 13.31 -5.10 -9.94
N VAL A 81 12.11 -5.56 -9.61
CA VAL A 81 11.86 -6.50 -8.50
C VAL A 81 12.73 -7.75 -8.64
N ALA A 82 12.76 -8.38 -9.82
CA ALA A 82 13.55 -9.59 -10.06
C ALA A 82 15.06 -9.40 -9.83
N ARG A 83 15.58 -8.19 -10.03
CA ARG A 83 17.01 -7.87 -9.85
C ARG A 83 17.34 -7.45 -8.43
N THR A 84 16.44 -6.70 -7.80
CA THR A 84 16.68 -6.04 -6.51
C THR A 84 16.31 -6.93 -5.33
N TYR A 85 15.24 -7.73 -5.48
CA TYR A 85 14.62 -8.49 -4.40
C TYR A 85 14.58 -10.00 -4.72
N PRO A 86 15.69 -10.73 -4.55
CA PRO A 86 15.80 -12.14 -4.97
C PRO A 86 14.90 -13.10 -4.17
N ARG A 87 14.35 -12.67 -3.04
CA ARG A 87 13.36 -13.44 -2.26
C ARG A 87 11.95 -13.39 -2.84
N VAL A 88 11.68 -12.46 -3.74
CA VAL A 88 10.35 -12.26 -4.36
C VAL A 88 10.34 -12.96 -5.72
N SER A 89 9.26 -13.67 -6.02
CA SER A 89 8.99 -14.24 -7.35
C SER A 89 8.05 -13.29 -8.10
N PRO A 90 8.55 -12.39 -8.97
CA PRO A 90 7.68 -11.45 -9.66
C PRO A 90 7.01 -12.09 -10.88
N ALA A 91 5.74 -11.77 -11.12
CA ALA A 91 5.01 -12.19 -12.31
C ALA A 91 4.09 -11.08 -12.84
N ARG A 92 4.02 -10.95 -14.16
CA ARG A 92 3.15 -9.97 -14.80
C ARG A 92 1.72 -10.48 -14.84
N ALA A 93 0.78 -9.68 -14.30
CA ALA A 93 -0.61 -10.05 -14.27
C ALA A 93 -1.55 -8.85 -14.39
N ASN A 94 -2.79 -9.14 -14.82
CA ASN A 94 -3.93 -8.26 -14.63
C ASN A 94 -4.69 -8.77 -13.39
N LEU A 95 -4.93 -7.90 -12.43
CA LEU A 95 -5.59 -8.26 -11.18
C LEU A 95 -7.09 -8.59 -11.36
N ALA A 96 -7.67 -8.27 -12.50
CA ALA A 96 -9.02 -8.71 -12.84
C ALA A 96 -9.15 -10.24 -13.07
N ALA A 97 -7.99 -10.94 -13.27
CA ALA A 97 -7.93 -12.38 -13.43
C ALA A 97 -6.58 -12.88 -12.93
N LEU A 98 -6.52 -13.30 -11.67
CA LEU A 98 -5.26 -13.71 -11.02
C LEU A 98 -4.73 -15.02 -11.63
N PRO A 99 -3.46 -15.07 -12.07
CA PRO A 99 -2.86 -16.25 -12.70
C PRO A 99 -2.46 -17.32 -11.68
N VAL A 100 -3.29 -17.52 -10.68
CA VAL A 100 -3.10 -18.44 -9.57
C VAL A 100 -4.27 -19.39 -9.51
N ARG A 101 -4.01 -20.67 -9.23
CA ARG A 101 -5.07 -21.68 -9.09
C ARG A 101 -5.93 -21.41 -7.85
N THR A 102 -7.14 -21.95 -7.85
CA THR A 102 -8.06 -21.91 -6.71
C THR A 102 -7.41 -22.55 -5.48
N SER A 103 -7.58 -21.93 -4.31
CA SER A 103 -7.14 -22.43 -2.99
C SER A 103 -5.64 -22.77 -2.94
N MET A 104 -4.78 -21.86 -3.42
CA MET A 104 -3.33 -22.08 -3.48
C MET A 104 -2.52 -21.25 -2.50
N VAL A 105 -3.04 -20.13 -2.00
CA VAL A 105 -2.30 -19.20 -1.16
C VAL A 105 -2.90 -19.08 0.24
N ASP A 106 -2.06 -18.77 1.20
CA ASP A 106 -2.43 -18.64 2.61
C ASP A 106 -2.75 -17.17 2.96
N VAL A 107 -2.14 -16.22 2.24
CA VAL A 107 -2.37 -14.80 2.44
C VAL A 107 -2.35 -14.09 1.08
N VAL A 108 -3.35 -13.25 0.85
CA VAL A 108 -3.32 -12.23 -0.21
C VAL A 108 -3.06 -10.88 0.44
N VAL A 109 -2.10 -10.13 -0.08
CA VAL A 109 -1.77 -8.75 0.33
C VAL A 109 -2.15 -7.80 -0.80
N ASN A 110 -2.89 -6.75 -0.47
CA ASN A 110 -3.32 -5.69 -1.38
C ASN A 110 -3.20 -4.35 -0.68
N PHE A 111 -2.03 -3.73 -0.77
CA PHE A 111 -1.76 -2.47 -0.08
C PHE A 111 -1.63 -1.32 -1.07
N GLN A 112 -2.52 -0.33 -0.93
CA GLN A 112 -2.60 0.87 -1.78
C GLN A 112 -2.79 0.51 -3.27
N VAL A 113 -3.72 -0.41 -3.55
CA VAL A 113 -3.97 -0.92 -4.92
C VAL A 113 -5.45 -0.98 -5.27
N ILE A 114 -6.32 -1.38 -4.33
CA ILE A 114 -7.75 -1.57 -4.61
C ILE A 114 -8.40 -0.29 -5.16
N GLU A 115 -7.96 0.88 -4.74
CA GLU A 115 -8.43 2.19 -5.20
C GLU A 115 -8.16 2.48 -6.68
N HIS A 116 -7.20 1.78 -7.28
CA HIS A 116 -6.85 1.88 -8.70
C HIS A 116 -7.69 0.95 -9.59
N LEU A 117 -8.42 -0.01 -9.00
CA LEU A 117 -9.14 -1.03 -9.75
C LEU A 117 -10.55 -0.58 -10.14
N TRP A 118 -10.90 -0.76 -11.41
CA TRP A 118 -12.24 -0.47 -11.92
C TRP A 118 -13.32 -1.43 -11.39
N ASP A 119 -12.97 -2.71 -11.27
CA ASP A 119 -13.84 -3.77 -10.75
C ASP A 119 -13.30 -4.31 -9.43
N GLN A 120 -13.52 -3.54 -8.36
CA GLN A 120 -13.06 -3.91 -7.01
C GLN A 120 -13.74 -5.20 -6.52
N GLU A 121 -15.02 -5.39 -6.85
CA GLU A 121 -15.78 -6.58 -6.46
C GLU A 121 -15.27 -7.83 -7.18
N GLY A 122 -15.06 -7.75 -8.49
CA GLY A 122 -14.46 -8.83 -9.28
C GLY A 122 -13.07 -9.22 -8.79
N PHE A 123 -12.23 -8.23 -8.46
CA PHE A 123 -10.92 -8.46 -7.85
C PHE A 123 -11.02 -9.20 -6.50
N LEU A 124 -11.92 -8.78 -5.62
CA LEU A 124 -12.10 -9.44 -4.32
C LEU A 124 -12.61 -10.89 -4.48
N ARG A 125 -13.47 -11.17 -5.47
CA ARG A 125 -13.88 -12.55 -5.80
C ARG A 125 -12.69 -13.40 -6.30
N GLU A 126 -11.76 -12.82 -7.05
CA GLU A 126 -10.54 -13.51 -7.47
C GLU A 126 -9.62 -13.76 -6.26
N CYS A 127 -9.48 -12.80 -5.32
CA CYS A 127 -8.78 -13.02 -4.05
C CYS A 127 -9.40 -14.18 -3.27
N LEU A 128 -10.73 -14.20 -3.14
CA LEU A 128 -11.46 -15.29 -2.48
C LEU A 128 -11.21 -16.64 -3.16
N ARG A 129 -11.19 -16.67 -4.50
CA ARG A 129 -10.94 -17.89 -5.27
C ARG A 129 -9.54 -18.48 -5.02
N VAL A 130 -8.51 -17.64 -4.96
CA VAL A 130 -7.12 -18.11 -4.83
C VAL A 130 -6.73 -18.44 -3.39
N LEU A 131 -7.40 -17.86 -2.40
CA LEU A 131 -7.20 -18.15 -0.99
C LEU A 131 -7.70 -19.56 -0.64
N ARG A 132 -6.99 -20.23 0.26
CA ARG A 132 -7.49 -21.43 0.93
C ARG A 132 -8.61 -21.07 1.89
N PRO A 133 -9.56 -21.96 2.17
CA PRO A 133 -10.56 -21.75 3.23
C PRO A 133 -9.88 -21.41 4.56
N GLY A 134 -10.38 -20.42 5.28
CA GLY A 134 -9.82 -19.93 6.53
C GLY A 134 -8.57 -19.03 6.37
N SER A 135 -8.14 -18.75 5.16
CA SER A 135 -6.98 -17.89 4.86
C SER A 135 -7.35 -16.40 4.82
N ARG A 136 -6.34 -15.52 4.72
CA ARG A 136 -6.55 -14.09 4.94
C ARG A 136 -6.26 -13.23 3.73
N LEU A 137 -7.08 -12.21 3.56
CA LEU A 137 -6.85 -11.05 2.72
C LEU A 137 -6.47 -9.86 3.63
N LEU A 138 -5.31 -9.27 3.38
CA LEU A 138 -4.86 -8.04 4.03
C LEU A 138 -5.01 -6.89 3.05
N VAL A 139 -5.74 -5.85 3.43
CA VAL A 139 -5.99 -4.68 2.57
C VAL A 139 -5.60 -3.41 3.29
N THR A 140 -4.90 -2.51 2.58
CA THR A 140 -4.82 -1.09 2.94
C THR A 140 -5.18 -0.22 1.76
N THR A 141 -5.88 0.89 2.02
CA THR A 141 -6.29 1.83 0.98
C THR A 141 -6.50 3.22 1.60
N PRO A 142 -6.30 4.32 0.87
CA PRO A 142 -6.59 5.66 1.38
C PRO A 142 -8.04 5.76 1.86
N ASN A 143 -8.23 6.43 2.98
CA ASN A 143 -9.58 6.72 3.47
C ASN A 143 -10.16 7.88 2.66
N ARG A 144 -11.21 7.62 1.87
CA ARG A 144 -11.88 8.64 1.04
C ARG A 144 -12.27 9.89 1.84
N ILE A 145 -12.68 9.73 3.10
CA ILE A 145 -13.17 10.84 3.94
C ILE A 145 -12.07 11.88 4.18
N THR A 146 -10.82 11.44 4.36
CA THR A 146 -9.68 12.32 4.65
C THR A 146 -8.82 12.60 3.42
N PHE A 147 -8.78 11.68 2.46
CA PHE A 147 -7.95 11.82 1.26
C PHE A 147 -8.62 12.69 0.18
N SER A 148 -9.93 12.51 -0.04
CA SER A 148 -10.72 13.30 -1.01
C SER A 148 -11.96 13.93 -0.36
N PRO A 149 -11.82 14.77 0.69
CA PRO A 149 -12.93 15.27 1.48
C PRO A 149 -13.93 16.08 0.64
N GLY A 150 -15.23 15.71 0.76
CA GLY A 150 -16.32 16.43 0.10
C GLY A 150 -16.34 16.33 -1.44
N ARG A 151 -15.60 15.37 -2.02
CA ARG A 151 -15.54 15.18 -3.48
C ARG A 151 -16.28 13.91 -3.90
N ASP A 152 -16.93 13.99 -5.05
CA ASP A 152 -17.58 12.84 -5.71
C ASP A 152 -16.59 12.03 -6.55
N THR A 153 -15.42 12.62 -6.88
CA THR A 153 -14.34 11.97 -7.65
C THR A 153 -13.05 12.01 -6.85
N PRO A 154 -12.21 10.96 -6.95
CA PRO A 154 -10.91 10.94 -6.30
C PRO A 154 -10.06 12.18 -6.60
N LEU A 155 -9.29 12.63 -5.60
CA LEU A 155 -8.31 13.71 -5.76
C LEU A 155 -7.12 13.24 -6.61
N ASN A 156 -6.66 12.01 -6.37
CA ASN A 156 -5.59 11.41 -7.16
C ASN A 156 -6.16 10.93 -8.51
N PRO A 157 -5.65 11.41 -9.67
CA PRO A 157 -6.16 11.04 -10.99
C PRO A 157 -5.96 9.56 -11.35
N PHE A 158 -5.09 8.84 -10.64
CA PHE A 158 -4.88 7.41 -10.82
C PHE A 158 -5.87 6.54 -10.04
N HIS A 159 -6.61 7.11 -9.08
CA HIS A 159 -7.63 6.39 -8.34
C HIS A 159 -8.92 6.32 -9.15
N THR A 160 -9.51 5.14 -9.22
CA THR A 160 -10.82 4.93 -9.86
C THR A 160 -11.95 5.10 -8.85
N ARG A 161 -11.78 4.58 -7.64
CA ARG A 161 -12.75 4.67 -6.54
C ARG A 161 -12.07 4.50 -5.19
N GLU A 162 -12.10 5.53 -4.38
CA GLU A 162 -11.70 5.49 -2.97
C GLU A 162 -12.88 5.06 -2.09
N LEU A 163 -12.59 4.41 -0.98
CA LEU A 163 -13.59 3.86 -0.07
C LEU A 163 -13.51 4.53 1.31
N ALA A 164 -14.66 4.70 1.96
CA ALA A 164 -14.74 4.97 3.40
C ALA A 164 -14.62 3.65 4.19
N PRO A 165 -14.29 3.68 5.49
CA PRO A 165 -14.14 2.46 6.29
C PRO A 165 -15.36 1.52 6.24
N THR A 166 -16.56 2.08 6.32
CA THR A 166 -17.81 1.32 6.24
C THR A 166 -18.05 0.74 4.85
N GLU A 167 -17.66 1.46 3.79
CA GLU A 167 -17.80 1.02 2.41
C GLU A 167 -16.87 -0.17 2.11
N LEU A 168 -15.59 -0.12 2.57
CA LEU A 168 -14.67 -1.23 2.44
C LEU A 168 -15.18 -2.47 3.20
N ALA A 169 -15.62 -2.29 4.45
CA ALA A 169 -16.14 -3.39 5.25
C ALA A 169 -17.40 -4.04 4.62
N THR A 170 -18.27 -3.23 4.03
CA THR A 170 -19.47 -3.72 3.30
C THR A 170 -19.04 -4.47 2.04
N LEU A 171 -18.16 -3.91 1.24
CA LEU A 171 -17.67 -4.53 0.00
C LEU A 171 -17.00 -5.89 0.28
N LEU A 172 -16.19 -6.00 1.34
CA LEU A 172 -15.59 -7.27 1.76
C LEU A 172 -16.65 -8.31 2.12
N ARG A 173 -17.67 -7.94 2.91
CA ARG A 173 -18.75 -8.86 3.31
C ARG A 173 -19.62 -9.28 2.12
N ASP A 174 -19.98 -8.35 1.24
CA ASP A 174 -20.80 -8.60 0.06
C ASP A 174 -20.10 -9.54 -0.94
N THR A 175 -18.77 -9.56 -0.94
CA THR A 175 -17.95 -10.48 -1.74
C THR A 175 -17.69 -11.83 -1.07
N GLY A 176 -18.15 -12.03 0.18
CA GLY A 176 -18.09 -13.30 0.88
C GLY A 176 -16.99 -13.42 1.93
N PHE A 177 -16.25 -12.36 2.22
CA PHE A 177 -15.25 -12.36 3.29
C PHE A 177 -15.90 -12.09 4.67
N GLU A 178 -15.31 -12.67 5.72
CA GLU A 178 -15.54 -12.24 7.08
C GLU A 178 -14.49 -11.19 7.49
N VAL A 179 -14.92 -10.01 7.95
CA VAL A 179 -14.00 -8.96 8.40
C VAL A 179 -13.57 -9.25 9.84
N GLU A 180 -12.34 -9.73 10.00
CA GLU A 180 -11.73 -10.07 11.30
C GLU A 180 -11.23 -8.81 12.01
N TYR A 181 -10.64 -7.86 11.26
CA TYR A 181 -10.05 -6.64 11.80
C TYR A 181 -10.30 -5.47 10.87
N LEU A 182 -10.70 -4.34 11.44
CA LEU A 182 -10.82 -3.07 10.72
C LEU A 182 -10.24 -1.96 11.59
N ALA A 183 -9.26 -1.24 11.05
CA ALA A 183 -8.52 -0.21 11.74
C ALA A 183 -8.16 0.95 10.80
N GLY A 184 -7.64 2.01 11.37
CA GLY A 184 -7.13 3.17 10.64
C GLY A 184 -5.66 3.41 10.96
N LEU A 185 -4.86 3.68 9.94
CA LEU A 185 -3.50 4.19 10.06
C LEU A 185 -3.55 5.70 10.21
N ARG A 186 -2.77 6.25 11.15
CA ARG A 186 -2.79 7.66 11.53
C ARG A 186 -1.39 8.17 11.84
N HIS A 187 -1.25 9.48 11.91
CA HIS A 187 -0.11 10.11 12.54
C HIS A 187 -0.02 9.74 14.03
N GLY A 188 1.16 9.33 14.45
CA GLY A 188 1.53 9.25 15.86
C GLY A 188 1.89 10.64 16.43
N PRO A 189 2.20 10.72 17.75
CA PRO A 189 2.39 11.99 18.42
C PRO A 189 3.45 12.91 17.77
N ARG A 190 4.54 12.33 17.24
CA ARG A 190 5.60 13.10 16.58
C ARG A 190 5.13 13.73 15.28
N LEU A 191 4.41 12.98 14.43
CA LEU A 191 3.85 13.52 13.19
C LEU A 191 2.75 14.56 13.46
N CYS A 192 1.92 14.38 14.49
CA CYS A 192 0.95 15.40 14.90
C CYS A 192 1.64 16.71 15.34
N ALA A 193 2.81 16.64 15.95
CA ALA A 193 3.61 17.83 16.26
C ALA A 193 4.11 18.51 14.98
N LEU A 194 4.63 17.72 14.01
CA LEU A 194 5.04 18.25 12.71
C LEU A 194 3.85 18.84 11.93
N ASP A 195 2.66 18.23 11.99
CA ASP A 195 1.45 18.84 11.39
C ASP A 195 1.24 20.27 11.92
N THR A 196 1.34 20.43 13.23
CA THR A 196 1.19 21.75 13.87
C THR A 196 2.27 22.74 13.41
N GLU A 197 3.52 22.29 13.31
CA GLU A 197 4.66 23.09 12.86
C GLU A 197 4.51 23.55 11.41
N PHE A 198 3.98 22.68 10.55
CA PHE A 198 3.77 22.97 9.13
C PHE A 198 2.34 23.46 8.80
N GLY A 199 1.74 24.24 9.68
CA GLY A 199 0.48 24.94 9.41
C GLY A 199 -0.78 24.09 9.52
N GLY A 200 -0.71 22.96 10.21
CA GLY A 200 -1.84 22.04 10.48
C GLY A 200 -1.78 20.74 9.70
N SER A 201 -0.93 20.65 8.65
CA SER A 201 -0.81 19.42 7.85
C SER A 201 0.55 19.34 7.15
N LEU A 202 1.37 18.39 7.58
CA LEU A 202 2.62 18.06 6.89
C LEU A 202 2.36 17.55 5.46
N ILE A 203 1.23 16.86 5.24
CA ILE A 203 0.82 16.39 3.92
C ILE A 203 0.57 17.56 2.98
N ASP A 204 -0.25 18.53 3.41
CA ASP A 204 -0.60 19.68 2.57
C ASP A 204 0.64 20.54 2.27
N ALA A 205 1.56 20.67 3.22
CA ALA A 205 2.83 21.36 3.00
C ALA A 205 3.67 20.67 1.91
N GLN A 206 3.79 19.34 1.93
CA GLN A 206 4.48 18.56 0.89
C GLN A 206 3.81 18.72 -0.47
N VAL A 207 2.48 18.55 -0.53
CA VAL A 207 1.70 18.65 -1.77
C VAL A 207 1.82 20.05 -2.38
N ALA A 208 1.73 21.10 -1.57
CA ALA A 208 1.84 22.47 -2.05
C ALA A 208 3.22 22.74 -2.70
N VAL A 209 4.31 22.27 -2.10
CA VAL A 209 5.65 22.40 -2.68
C VAL A 209 5.78 21.56 -3.96
N ALA A 210 5.33 20.33 -3.96
CA ALA A 210 5.39 19.45 -5.13
C ALA A 210 4.63 20.05 -6.34
N LEU A 211 3.43 20.58 -6.10
CA LEU A 211 2.60 21.23 -7.16
C LEU A 211 3.19 22.54 -7.64
N SER A 212 3.91 23.28 -6.80
CA SER A 212 4.54 24.54 -7.19
C SER A 212 5.74 24.40 -8.11
N GLY A 213 6.37 23.21 -8.12
CA GLY A 213 7.64 22.97 -8.80
C GLY A 213 8.82 23.73 -8.20
N ALA A 214 8.63 24.40 -7.06
CA ALA A 214 9.68 25.13 -6.36
C ALA A 214 10.65 24.14 -5.64
N PRO A 215 11.89 24.59 -5.37
CA PRO A 215 12.78 23.83 -4.50
C PRO A 215 12.16 23.65 -3.10
N TRP A 216 12.34 22.47 -2.55
CA TRP A 216 11.84 22.17 -1.20
C TRP A 216 12.55 23.04 -0.14
N PRO A 217 11.81 23.71 0.76
CA PRO A 217 12.38 24.34 1.92
C PRO A 217 13.18 23.33 2.73
N ALA A 218 14.38 23.71 3.22
CA ALA A 218 15.26 22.80 3.93
C ALA A 218 14.58 22.17 5.16
N GLU A 219 13.87 22.98 5.95
CA GLU A 219 13.14 22.55 7.15
C GLU A 219 12.07 21.47 6.81
N LEU A 220 11.29 21.66 5.74
CA LEU A 220 10.29 20.68 5.32
C LEU A 220 10.96 19.40 4.81
N ARG A 221 12.01 19.52 4.03
CA ARG A 221 12.77 18.38 3.51
C ARG A 221 13.40 17.56 4.63
N ASP A 222 14.00 18.21 5.62
CA ASP A 222 14.60 17.56 6.80
C ASP A 222 13.53 16.87 7.64
N ALA A 223 12.38 17.52 7.88
CA ALA A 223 11.25 16.94 8.58
C ALA A 223 10.77 15.67 7.87
N VAL A 224 10.49 15.73 6.56
CA VAL A 224 10.03 14.60 5.74
C VAL A 224 11.05 13.47 5.74
N THR A 225 12.34 13.77 5.55
CA THR A 225 13.40 12.75 5.51
C THR A 225 13.58 12.05 6.87
N SER A 226 13.26 12.72 7.97
CA SER A 226 13.36 12.16 9.32
C SER A 226 12.23 11.24 9.72
N VAL A 227 11.14 11.16 8.92
CA VAL A 227 9.98 10.31 9.22
C VAL A 227 10.37 8.84 9.16
N THR A 228 9.86 8.06 10.10
CA THR A 228 10.02 6.60 10.19
C THR A 228 8.65 5.89 10.24
N ALA A 229 8.61 4.61 9.97
CA ALA A 229 7.37 3.83 10.11
C ALA A 229 6.80 3.84 11.53
N ALA A 230 7.67 3.98 12.56
CA ALA A 230 7.26 4.05 13.97
C ALA A 230 6.54 5.38 14.34
N ASP A 231 6.56 6.36 13.45
CA ASP A 231 5.84 7.63 13.65
C ASP A 231 4.35 7.51 13.31
N PHE A 232 3.93 6.39 12.72
CA PHE A 232 2.52 6.06 12.45
C PHE A 232 1.95 5.11 13.48
N THR A 233 0.65 5.18 13.68
CA THR A 233 -0.09 4.29 14.60
C THR A 233 -1.29 3.67 13.88
N ILE A 234 -1.62 2.42 14.22
CA ILE A 234 -2.82 1.74 13.73
C ILE A 234 -3.76 1.53 14.91
N THR A 235 -5.02 1.94 14.76
CA THR A 235 -6.03 1.86 15.83
C THR A 235 -7.41 1.55 15.26
N THR A 236 -8.22 0.84 16.05
CA THR A 236 -9.63 0.55 15.73
C THR A 236 -10.59 1.69 16.12
N ARG A 237 -10.05 2.78 16.68
CA ARG A 237 -10.87 3.92 17.12
C ARG A 237 -10.92 4.99 16.04
N ASP A 238 -12.07 5.64 15.91
CA ASP A 238 -12.28 6.83 15.10
C ASP A 238 -11.75 6.67 13.65
N LEU A 239 -12.22 5.62 12.98
CA LEU A 239 -11.76 5.22 11.65
C LEU A 239 -11.97 6.31 10.58
N GLU A 240 -13.01 7.12 10.74
CA GLU A 240 -13.35 8.16 9.75
C GLU A 240 -12.27 9.23 9.63
N SER A 241 -11.47 9.48 10.68
CA SER A 241 -10.37 10.45 10.65
C SER A 241 -9.00 9.81 10.37
N SER A 242 -8.95 8.52 9.99
CA SER A 242 -7.70 7.86 9.60
C SER A 242 -7.20 8.34 8.24
N LEU A 243 -5.88 8.24 8.02
CA LEU A 243 -5.25 8.49 6.72
C LEU A 243 -5.51 7.34 5.75
N ASP A 244 -5.32 6.10 6.22
CA ASP A 244 -5.62 4.88 5.49
C ASP A 244 -6.53 3.97 6.31
N ILE A 245 -7.28 3.16 5.60
CA ILE A 245 -8.03 2.04 6.16
C ILE A 245 -7.13 0.82 6.12
N VAL A 246 -7.15 0.03 7.19
CA VAL A 246 -6.45 -1.24 7.32
C VAL A 246 -7.47 -2.33 7.62
N ALA A 247 -7.56 -3.35 6.79
CA ALA A 247 -8.50 -4.45 6.97
C ALA A 247 -7.79 -5.80 6.90
N VAL A 248 -8.21 -6.72 7.76
CA VAL A 248 -7.92 -8.16 7.67
C VAL A 248 -9.25 -8.88 7.51
N ALA A 249 -9.38 -9.63 6.43
CA ALA A 249 -10.59 -10.36 6.10
C ALA A 249 -10.26 -11.84 5.88
N VAL A 250 -11.14 -12.73 6.34
CA VAL A 250 -10.98 -14.19 6.29
C VAL A 250 -11.88 -14.76 5.19
N SER A 251 -11.33 -15.68 4.39
CA SER A 251 -12.12 -16.48 3.46
C SER A 251 -12.90 -17.56 4.23
N PRO A 252 -14.16 -17.83 3.90
CA PRO A 252 -14.96 -18.87 4.55
C PRO A 252 -14.41 -20.28 4.35
#